data_ad55fb3d3af4ac7c0e7a188108e24ad7
#
_entry.id   ad55fb3d3af4ac7c0e7a188108e24ad7
#
_cell.length_a   1.000
_cell.length_b   1.000
_cell.length_c   1.000
_cell.angle_alpha   90.00
_cell.angle_beta   90.00
_cell.angle_gamma   90.00
#
_symmetry.space_group_name_H-M   'P 1'
#
loop_
_entity.id
_entity.type
_entity.pdbx_description
1 polymer ?
#
loop_
_entity_poly.entity_id
_entity_poly.type
_entity_poly.pdbx_seq_one_letter_code
_entity_poly.pdbx_strand_id
1 'polypeptide(L)'
;MENKKTCLHGKHVEAGALMQPFGGFDMPIQYTSIIDEHNAVRQHCGVFDVSHMGEITVTGNDAEKYVSHIFTNDIKDATVGKVYYGMMLYEDGGVVDDLLVYKMGENNFFLVINAANIDKDAKWINDNAKGYDVEITNRSDYYGQLAVQGPEAEDVMRGVLGQECSDLTFYTAKTVMIDGVETIISRTGYTGEDGFEIYSSHEYIRKAWDELMKSGRCKPCGLGCRDTLRFEAGLPLYGNELSDKITPVMAGLSMFCKLDKPEFIGKEAIAKQKAEGIKLKVAGIELHDKAVPRHGYTVTCNGKEIGKVTTGYQSISTQKSVCMALIDAECAKLGNQVEVQIRKKSYPGTIVKKAFYQKHYKK
;
A
#
# COMPACT_ATOMS: atom_id res chain seq x y z
N MET A 1 -1.63 9.43 -24.29
CA MET A 1 -2.27 8.10 -24.27
C MET A 1 -3.54 8.22 -23.47
N GLU A 2 -4.61 7.55 -23.86
CA GLU A 2 -5.85 7.51 -23.06
C GLU A 2 -5.60 6.65 -21.80
N ASN A 3 -6.12 7.08 -20.64
CA ASN A 3 -6.00 6.30 -19.39
C ASN A 3 -6.79 5.00 -19.49
N LYS A 4 -6.26 3.94 -18.93
CA LYS A 4 -6.98 2.67 -18.77
C LYS A 4 -8.21 2.86 -17.88
N LYS A 5 -9.18 1.96 -17.99
CA LYS A 5 -10.41 1.96 -17.20
C LYS A 5 -10.51 0.65 -16.45
N THR A 6 -10.86 0.71 -15.15
CA THR A 6 -11.18 -0.50 -14.38
C THR A 6 -12.52 -1.09 -14.82
N CYS A 7 -12.80 -2.30 -14.39
CA CYS A 7 -14.10 -2.94 -14.64
C CYS A 7 -15.29 -2.20 -14.01
N LEU A 8 -15.04 -1.30 -13.05
CA LEU A 8 -16.04 -0.51 -12.33
C LEU A 8 -16.15 0.95 -12.82
N HIS A 9 -15.31 1.37 -13.78
CA HIS A 9 -15.24 2.76 -14.24
C HIS A 9 -16.62 3.37 -14.56
N GLY A 10 -17.47 2.65 -15.30
CA GLY A 10 -18.81 3.11 -15.63
C GLY A 10 -19.68 3.38 -14.38
N LYS A 11 -19.57 2.50 -13.37
CA LYS A 11 -20.31 2.65 -12.11
C LYS A 11 -19.83 3.85 -11.29
N HIS A 12 -18.56 4.18 -11.35
CA HIS A 12 -18.02 5.38 -10.70
C HIS A 12 -18.57 6.66 -11.34
N VAL A 13 -18.59 6.69 -12.67
CA VAL A 13 -19.15 7.82 -13.42
C VAL A 13 -20.67 7.97 -13.14
N GLU A 14 -21.43 6.87 -13.16
CA GLU A 14 -22.87 6.85 -12.82
C GLU A 14 -23.13 7.33 -11.39
N ALA A 15 -22.25 6.99 -10.44
CA ALA A 15 -22.32 7.44 -9.05
C ALA A 15 -21.87 8.90 -8.85
N GLY A 16 -21.48 9.61 -9.91
CA GLY A 16 -21.06 11.01 -9.85
C GLY A 16 -19.69 11.22 -9.23
N ALA A 17 -18.81 10.21 -9.26
CA ALA A 17 -17.45 10.33 -8.73
C ALA A 17 -16.63 11.38 -9.50
N LEU A 18 -15.79 12.12 -8.78
CA LEU A 18 -14.74 12.95 -9.38
C LEU A 18 -13.62 12.04 -9.89
N MET A 19 -13.55 11.87 -11.22
CA MET A 19 -12.57 11.01 -11.88
C MET A 19 -11.28 11.79 -12.18
N GLN A 20 -10.12 11.17 -11.95
CA GLN A 20 -8.80 11.75 -12.30
C GLN A 20 -7.79 10.64 -12.68
N PRO A 21 -6.77 10.99 -13.48
CA PRO A 21 -5.67 10.06 -13.78
C PRO A 21 -4.89 9.66 -12.53
N PHE A 22 -4.70 8.34 -12.35
CA PHE A 22 -3.85 7.78 -11.29
C PHE A 22 -3.26 6.44 -11.75
N GLY A 23 -1.92 6.31 -11.70
CA GLY A 23 -1.23 5.06 -12.04
C GLY A 23 -1.50 4.56 -13.48
N GLY A 24 -1.81 5.45 -14.41
CA GLY A 24 -2.17 5.11 -15.80
C GLY A 24 -3.66 4.78 -16.01
N PHE A 25 -4.48 4.87 -14.97
CA PHE A 25 -5.92 4.62 -14.99
C PHE A 25 -6.71 5.92 -14.74
N ASP A 26 -7.96 5.95 -15.20
CA ASP A 26 -8.94 6.97 -14.83
C ASP A 26 -9.72 6.47 -13.60
N MET A 27 -9.45 7.08 -12.44
CA MET A 27 -9.87 6.55 -11.12
C MET A 27 -10.73 7.54 -10.33
N PRO A 28 -11.68 7.05 -9.50
CA PRO A 28 -12.45 7.90 -8.62
C PRO A 28 -11.57 8.45 -7.48
N ILE A 29 -11.48 9.78 -7.39
CA ILE A 29 -10.77 10.45 -6.29
C ILE A 29 -11.68 10.64 -5.09
N GLN A 30 -12.95 10.97 -5.33
CA GLN A 30 -14.00 11.06 -4.32
C GLN A 30 -15.39 10.95 -4.94
N TYR A 31 -16.39 10.55 -4.14
CA TYR A 31 -17.80 10.53 -4.51
C TYR A 31 -18.56 11.66 -3.81
N THR A 32 -18.38 11.82 -2.51
CA THR A 32 -19.01 12.89 -1.71
C THR A 32 -17.96 13.92 -1.26
N SER A 33 -17.14 13.55 -0.28
CA SER A 33 -15.98 14.33 0.12
C SER A 33 -14.92 13.40 0.70
N ILE A 34 -13.64 13.77 0.57
CA ILE A 34 -12.54 13.03 1.16
C ILE A 34 -12.75 12.84 2.68
N ILE A 35 -13.27 13.87 3.38
CA ILE A 35 -13.51 13.84 4.83
C ILE A 35 -14.60 12.82 5.20
N ASP A 36 -15.74 12.85 4.49
CA ASP A 36 -16.85 11.94 4.77
C ASP A 36 -16.48 10.49 4.50
N GLU A 37 -15.77 10.25 3.41
CA GLU A 37 -15.32 8.92 3.01
C GLU A 37 -14.26 8.38 3.99
N HIS A 38 -13.31 9.22 4.38
CA HIS A 38 -12.32 8.89 5.42
C HIS A 38 -13.00 8.50 6.74
N ASN A 39 -13.96 9.30 7.20
CA ASN A 39 -14.70 9.03 8.43
C ASN A 39 -15.55 7.76 8.34
N ALA A 40 -16.13 7.46 7.17
CA ALA A 40 -16.86 6.21 6.96
C ALA A 40 -15.96 4.99 7.18
N VAL A 41 -14.72 5.02 6.68
CA VAL A 41 -13.74 3.94 6.90
C VAL A 41 -13.31 3.86 8.37
N ARG A 42 -13.11 5.00 9.04
CA ARG A 42 -12.70 5.02 10.46
C ARG A 42 -13.79 4.53 11.42
N GLN A 43 -15.07 4.80 11.10
CA GLN A 43 -16.18 4.62 12.04
C GLN A 43 -17.12 3.47 11.67
N HIS A 44 -17.18 3.08 10.38
CA HIS A 44 -18.14 2.13 9.84
C HIS A 44 -17.49 1.18 8.83
N CYS A 45 -17.84 1.35 7.54
CA CYS A 45 -17.29 0.59 6.43
C CYS A 45 -17.22 1.42 5.16
N GLY A 46 -16.07 1.40 4.49
CA GLY A 46 -15.89 1.92 3.15
C GLY A 46 -15.45 0.84 2.17
N VAL A 47 -15.77 1.00 0.90
CA VAL A 47 -15.26 0.15 -0.18
C VAL A 47 -14.56 0.97 -1.23
N PHE A 48 -13.40 0.47 -1.64
CA PHE A 48 -12.56 1.06 -2.68
C PHE A 48 -12.49 0.11 -3.88
N ASP A 49 -12.63 0.68 -5.08
CA ASP A 49 -12.13 0.03 -6.28
C ASP A 49 -10.60 0.18 -6.31
N VAL A 50 -9.91 -0.94 -6.24
CA VAL A 50 -8.46 -1.01 -6.36
C VAL A 50 -8.02 -1.92 -7.50
N SER A 51 -8.93 -2.16 -8.47
CA SER A 51 -8.70 -2.96 -9.68
C SER A 51 -7.67 -2.37 -10.64
N HIS A 52 -7.06 -1.25 -10.29
CA HIS A 52 -5.92 -0.68 -11.01
C HIS A 52 -4.58 -1.31 -10.59
N MET A 53 -4.55 -2.04 -9.48
CA MET A 53 -3.36 -2.78 -9.03
C MET A 53 -2.98 -3.85 -10.05
N GLY A 54 -1.75 -4.35 -9.95
CA GLY A 54 -1.28 -5.44 -10.80
C GLY A 54 -1.21 -6.75 -10.04
N GLU A 55 -1.57 -7.84 -10.72
CA GLU A 55 -1.54 -9.20 -10.18
C GLU A 55 -0.68 -10.10 -11.04
N ILE A 56 0.33 -10.72 -10.41
CA ILE A 56 1.23 -11.66 -11.06
C ILE A 56 1.19 -12.99 -10.32
N THR A 57 1.03 -14.09 -11.05
CA THR A 57 1.18 -15.44 -10.51
C THR A 57 2.55 -15.98 -10.83
N VAL A 58 3.17 -16.66 -9.86
CA VAL A 58 4.42 -17.40 -10.00
C VAL A 58 4.19 -18.83 -9.56
N THR A 59 4.31 -19.77 -10.51
CA THR A 59 4.13 -21.20 -10.25
C THR A 59 5.34 -21.99 -10.75
N GLY A 60 5.49 -23.24 -10.32
CA GLY A 60 6.57 -24.13 -10.79
C GLY A 60 7.42 -24.67 -9.64
N ASN A 61 8.29 -25.63 -9.93
CA ASN A 61 9.06 -26.36 -8.93
C ASN A 61 10.00 -25.46 -8.11
N ASP A 62 10.48 -24.36 -8.70
CA ASP A 62 11.35 -23.39 -8.05
C ASP A 62 10.60 -22.13 -7.57
N ALA A 63 9.25 -22.12 -7.55
CA ALA A 63 8.47 -20.89 -7.28
C ALA A 63 8.82 -20.26 -5.92
N GLU A 64 8.89 -21.04 -4.83
CA GLU A 64 9.24 -20.53 -3.51
C GLU A 64 10.68 -19.98 -3.49
N LYS A 65 11.62 -20.72 -4.06
CA LYS A 65 13.02 -20.31 -4.13
C LYS A 65 13.17 -19.02 -4.93
N TYR A 66 12.50 -18.94 -6.08
CA TYR A 66 12.52 -17.76 -6.93
C TYR A 66 11.88 -16.53 -6.27
N VAL A 67 10.66 -16.67 -5.73
CA VAL A 67 10.00 -15.57 -5.03
C VAL A 67 10.83 -15.14 -3.81
N SER A 68 11.44 -16.07 -3.10
CA SER A 68 12.38 -15.75 -2.02
C SER A 68 13.58 -14.94 -2.53
N HIS A 69 14.11 -15.23 -3.72
CA HIS A 69 15.25 -14.51 -4.30
C HIS A 69 14.91 -13.06 -4.68
N ILE A 70 13.72 -12.79 -5.22
CA ILE A 70 13.33 -11.45 -5.65
C ILE A 70 12.66 -10.61 -4.56
N PHE A 71 12.34 -11.17 -3.40
CA PHE A 71 11.54 -10.54 -2.35
C PHE A 71 12.32 -10.42 -1.04
N THR A 72 12.26 -9.27 -0.38
CA THR A 72 13.06 -8.96 0.80
C THR A 72 12.62 -9.66 2.07
N ASN A 73 11.31 -9.96 2.22
CA ASN A 73 10.81 -10.63 3.41
C ASN A 73 11.05 -12.15 3.34
N ASP A 74 11.01 -12.82 4.46
CA ASP A 74 11.18 -14.28 4.54
C ASP A 74 9.85 -14.98 4.36
N ILE A 75 9.78 -15.81 3.32
CA ILE A 75 8.62 -16.65 2.99
C ILE A 75 8.92 -18.14 3.15
N LYS A 76 10.13 -18.47 3.64
CA LYS A 76 10.51 -19.86 3.89
C LYS A 76 9.53 -20.49 4.88
N ASP A 77 9.13 -21.71 4.59
CA ASP A 77 8.18 -22.48 5.39
C ASP A 77 6.81 -21.77 5.59
N ALA A 78 6.47 -20.84 4.68
CA ALA A 78 5.17 -20.19 4.68
C ALA A 78 4.04 -21.23 4.55
N THR A 79 3.02 -21.12 5.37
CA THR A 79 1.79 -21.92 5.21
C THR A 79 0.92 -21.35 4.10
N VAL A 80 0.18 -22.22 3.40
CA VAL A 80 -0.81 -21.79 2.41
C VAL A 80 -1.82 -20.83 3.06
N GLY A 81 -2.15 -19.75 2.37
CA GLY A 81 -3.00 -18.68 2.86
C GLY A 81 -2.24 -17.58 3.63
N LYS A 82 -0.93 -17.69 3.85
CA LYS A 82 -0.15 -16.62 4.47
C LYS A 82 0.17 -15.52 3.46
N VAL A 83 0.07 -14.27 3.94
CA VAL A 83 0.40 -13.06 3.17
C VAL A 83 1.61 -12.37 3.78
N TYR A 84 2.48 -11.83 2.95
CA TYR A 84 3.68 -11.09 3.35
C TYR A 84 3.75 -9.74 2.65
N TYR A 85 4.07 -8.69 3.38
CA TYR A 85 4.49 -7.40 2.81
C TYR A 85 6.02 -7.34 2.74
N GLY A 86 6.54 -6.80 1.69
CA GLY A 86 7.97 -6.55 1.50
C GLY A 86 8.23 -5.81 0.20
N MET A 87 9.47 -5.84 -0.25
CA MET A 87 9.92 -5.10 -1.41
C MET A 87 10.67 -6.00 -2.40
N MET A 88 10.66 -5.63 -3.67
CA MET A 88 11.65 -6.00 -4.67
C MET A 88 12.68 -4.87 -4.77
N LEU A 89 13.95 -5.21 -4.85
CA LEU A 89 15.04 -4.23 -4.83
C LEU A 89 15.94 -4.36 -6.07
N TYR A 90 16.53 -3.24 -6.46
CA TYR A 90 17.73 -3.24 -7.29
C TYR A 90 18.95 -3.66 -6.46
N GLU A 91 20.08 -4.00 -7.11
CA GLU A 91 21.31 -4.42 -6.45
C GLU A 91 21.90 -3.36 -5.52
N ASP A 92 21.67 -2.08 -5.82
CA ASP A 92 22.11 -0.94 -5.00
C ASP A 92 21.21 -0.66 -3.79
N GLY A 93 20.11 -1.42 -3.62
CA GLY A 93 19.15 -1.30 -2.53
C GLY A 93 18.01 -0.31 -2.80
N GLY A 94 17.97 0.33 -3.97
CA GLY A 94 16.81 1.08 -4.44
C GLY A 94 15.59 0.16 -4.60
N VAL A 95 14.39 0.69 -4.39
CA VAL A 95 13.17 -0.12 -4.42
C VAL A 95 12.63 -0.20 -5.85
N VAL A 96 12.48 -1.42 -6.36
CA VAL A 96 11.74 -1.69 -7.61
C VAL A 96 10.26 -1.45 -7.37
N ASP A 97 9.69 -2.12 -6.37
CA ASP A 97 8.33 -1.91 -5.88
C ASP A 97 8.16 -2.49 -4.47
N ASP A 98 7.14 -2.02 -3.74
CA ASP A 98 6.64 -2.65 -2.53
C ASP A 98 5.33 -3.39 -2.83
N LEU A 99 5.22 -4.61 -2.32
CA LEU A 99 4.17 -5.52 -2.75
C LEU A 99 3.69 -6.45 -1.63
N LEU A 100 2.52 -7.06 -1.87
CA LEU A 100 2.06 -8.20 -1.11
C LEU A 100 2.36 -9.50 -1.86
N VAL A 101 2.88 -10.49 -1.16
CA VAL A 101 3.12 -11.85 -1.64
C VAL A 101 2.23 -12.81 -0.87
N TYR A 102 1.39 -13.54 -1.58
CA TYR A 102 0.45 -14.53 -1.06
C TYR A 102 0.97 -15.94 -1.38
N LYS A 103 1.02 -16.82 -0.40
CA LYS A 103 1.26 -18.25 -0.61
C LYS A 103 -0.07 -18.94 -0.90
N MET A 104 -0.37 -19.21 -2.16
CA MET A 104 -1.66 -19.79 -2.58
C MET A 104 -1.65 -21.31 -2.65
N GLY A 105 -0.47 -21.92 -2.72
CA GLY A 105 -0.25 -23.37 -2.77
C GLY A 105 1.20 -23.69 -2.49
N GLU A 106 1.59 -24.96 -2.56
CA GLU A 106 2.96 -25.40 -2.31
C GLU A 106 3.97 -24.66 -3.21
N ASN A 107 3.67 -24.62 -4.51
CA ASN A 107 4.50 -23.97 -5.54
C ASN A 107 3.68 -22.92 -6.31
N ASN A 108 2.85 -22.15 -5.60
CA ASN A 108 1.98 -21.17 -6.20
C ASN A 108 1.94 -19.90 -5.34
N PHE A 109 2.38 -18.80 -5.93
CA PHE A 109 2.42 -17.47 -5.31
C PHE A 109 1.63 -16.47 -6.16
N PHE A 110 0.94 -15.58 -5.46
CA PHE A 110 0.21 -14.47 -6.05
C PHE A 110 0.80 -13.16 -5.50
N LEU A 111 1.29 -12.32 -6.42
CA LEU A 111 1.96 -11.06 -6.13
C LEU A 111 1.04 -9.91 -6.50
N VAL A 112 0.84 -8.97 -5.58
CA VAL A 112 0.03 -7.76 -5.82
C VAL A 112 0.96 -6.55 -5.81
N ILE A 113 1.10 -5.89 -6.96
CA ILE A 113 2.06 -4.83 -7.27
C ILE A 113 1.36 -3.49 -7.54
N ASN A 114 2.09 -2.38 -7.44
CA ASN A 114 1.52 -1.05 -7.63
C ASN A 114 1.17 -0.76 -9.09
N ALA A 115 0.03 -0.10 -9.32
CA ALA A 115 -0.54 0.21 -10.63
C ALA A 115 0.44 0.87 -11.60
N ALA A 116 1.15 1.90 -11.13
CA ALA A 116 2.09 2.65 -11.96
C ALA A 116 3.34 1.84 -12.36
N ASN A 117 3.57 0.71 -11.71
CA ASN A 117 4.76 -0.12 -11.86
C ASN A 117 4.50 -1.42 -12.63
N ILE A 118 3.27 -1.76 -13.01
CA ILE A 118 2.88 -3.07 -13.57
C ILE A 118 3.84 -3.52 -14.68
N ASP A 119 4.05 -2.70 -15.70
CA ASP A 119 4.89 -3.08 -16.84
C ASP A 119 6.38 -3.19 -16.46
N LYS A 120 6.87 -2.28 -15.62
CA LYS A 120 8.24 -2.28 -15.10
C LYS A 120 8.49 -3.53 -14.25
N ASP A 121 7.57 -3.83 -13.35
CA ASP A 121 7.69 -4.93 -12.41
C ASP A 121 7.56 -6.29 -13.11
N ALA A 122 6.57 -6.44 -14.00
CA ALA A 122 6.42 -7.65 -14.79
C ALA A 122 7.70 -7.92 -15.61
N LYS A 123 8.29 -6.88 -16.21
CA LYS A 123 9.57 -7.03 -16.90
C LYS A 123 10.69 -7.44 -15.96
N TRP A 124 10.84 -6.74 -14.82
CA TRP A 124 11.90 -6.99 -13.86
C TRP A 124 11.80 -8.42 -13.26
N ILE A 125 10.58 -8.86 -12.91
CA ILE A 125 10.30 -10.22 -12.44
C ILE A 125 10.71 -11.25 -13.50
N ASN A 126 10.34 -11.08 -14.76
CA ASN A 126 10.72 -12.00 -15.83
C ASN A 126 12.23 -12.01 -16.12
N ASP A 127 12.89 -10.85 -16.11
CA ASP A 127 14.33 -10.73 -16.37
C ASP A 127 15.17 -11.50 -15.33
N ASN A 128 14.70 -11.57 -14.07
CA ASN A 128 15.38 -12.26 -12.96
C ASN A 128 15.01 -13.74 -12.82
N ALA A 129 14.14 -14.29 -13.68
CA ALA A 129 13.71 -15.69 -13.60
C ALA A 129 14.68 -16.71 -14.24
N LYS A 130 15.74 -16.23 -14.88
CA LYS A 130 16.69 -17.11 -15.59
C LYS A 130 17.33 -18.13 -14.64
N GLY A 131 17.18 -19.39 -14.96
CA GLY A 131 17.73 -20.52 -14.19
C GLY A 131 16.81 -21.08 -13.12
N TYR A 132 15.58 -20.59 -13.04
CA TYR A 132 14.52 -21.15 -12.20
C TYR A 132 13.45 -21.85 -13.04
N ASP A 133 12.95 -22.98 -12.54
CA ASP A 133 11.80 -23.70 -13.12
C ASP A 133 10.50 -23.06 -12.63
N VAL A 134 10.15 -21.93 -13.24
CA VAL A 134 8.95 -21.15 -12.89
C VAL A 134 8.17 -20.69 -14.12
N GLU A 135 6.85 -20.62 -13.97
CA GLU A 135 5.94 -19.95 -14.88
C GLU A 135 5.45 -18.66 -14.24
N ILE A 136 5.64 -17.53 -14.92
CA ILE A 136 5.25 -16.20 -14.47
C ILE A 136 4.17 -15.67 -15.41
N THR A 137 3.00 -15.39 -14.86
CA THR A 137 1.86 -14.92 -15.67
C THR A 137 1.33 -13.61 -15.08
N ASN A 138 1.33 -12.55 -15.89
CA ASN A 138 0.63 -11.32 -15.56
C ASN A 138 -0.88 -11.53 -15.73
N ARG A 139 -1.63 -11.43 -14.63
CA ARG A 139 -3.07 -11.66 -14.55
C ARG A 139 -3.86 -10.37 -14.29
N SER A 140 -3.21 -9.20 -14.35
CA SER A 140 -3.82 -7.91 -14.01
C SER A 140 -5.07 -7.58 -14.85
N ASP A 141 -5.14 -8.05 -16.09
CA ASP A 141 -6.32 -7.84 -16.93
C ASP A 141 -7.49 -8.80 -16.61
N TYR A 142 -7.24 -9.84 -15.82
CA TYR A 142 -8.27 -10.80 -15.40
C TYR A 142 -8.92 -10.41 -14.08
N TYR A 143 -8.11 -9.96 -13.11
CA TYR A 143 -8.61 -9.64 -11.78
C TYR A 143 -9.19 -8.22 -11.72
N GLY A 144 -10.33 -8.11 -11.05
CA GLY A 144 -10.72 -6.88 -10.40
C GLY A 144 -10.51 -7.03 -8.90
N GLN A 145 -10.33 -5.93 -8.21
CA GLN A 145 -10.04 -5.92 -6.78
C GLN A 145 -10.89 -4.91 -6.03
N LEU A 146 -11.53 -5.34 -4.95
CA LEU A 146 -12.22 -4.48 -3.98
C LEU A 146 -11.49 -4.51 -2.64
N ALA A 147 -11.39 -3.37 -1.98
CA ALA A 147 -10.97 -3.28 -0.58
C ALA A 147 -12.16 -2.81 0.28
N VAL A 148 -12.67 -3.70 1.13
CA VAL A 148 -13.77 -3.45 2.09
C VAL A 148 -13.14 -3.20 3.45
N GLN A 149 -13.20 -1.96 3.95
CA GLN A 149 -12.35 -1.49 5.04
C GLN A 149 -13.15 -0.76 6.12
N GLY A 150 -12.82 -0.99 7.39
CA GLY A 150 -13.41 -0.33 8.54
C GLY A 150 -13.84 -1.33 9.62
N PRO A 151 -14.23 -0.85 10.81
CA PRO A 151 -14.60 -1.71 11.95
C PRO A 151 -15.78 -2.66 11.68
N GLU A 152 -16.68 -2.30 10.75
CA GLU A 152 -17.84 -3.12 10.36
C GLU A 152 -17.55 -4.01 9.13
N ALA A 153 -16.34 -4.04 8.59
CA ALA A 153 -16.01 -4.75 7.35
C ALA A 153 -16.34 -6.25 7.43
N GLU A 154 -16.04 -6.93 8.55
CA GLU A 154 -16.34 -8.36 8.72
C GLU A 154 -17.85 -8.64 8.67
N ASP A 155 -18.66 -7.79 9.31
CA ASP A 155 -20.12 -7.90 9.28
C ASP A 155 -20.71 -7.58 7.89
N VAL A 156 -20.07 -6.68 7.15
CA VAL A 156 -20.43 -6.39 5.75
C VAL A 156 -20.09 -7.56 4.85
N MET A 157 -18.91 -8.15 4.98
CA MET A 157 -18.50 -9.34 4.21
C MET A 157 -19.48 -10.49 4.42
N ARG A 158 -19.85 -10.79 5.67
CA ARG A 158 -20.79 -11.84 6.01
C ARG A 158 -22.22 -11.50 5.59
N GLY A 159 -22.71 -10.33 5.98
CA GLY A 159 -24.14 -9.99 5.85
C GLY A 159 -24.57 -9.50 4.48
N VAL A 160 -23.64 -9.01 3.64
CA VAL A 160 -23.93 -8.48 2.30
C VAL A 160 -23.42 -9.44 1.23
N LEU A 161 -22.16 -9.86 1.32
CA LEU A 161 -21.55 -10.73 0.31
C LEU A 161 -21.64 -12.23 0.64
N GLY A 162 -22.20 -12.58 1.81
CA GLY A 162 -22.33 -13.98 2.24
C GLY A 162 -20.99 -14.66 2.53
N GLN A 163 -19.90 -13.88 2.74
CA GLN A 163 -18.57 -14.40 2.93
C GLN A 163 -18.20 -14.42 4.42
N GLU A 164 -18.17 -15.63 5.00
CA GLU A 164 -17.65 -15.79 6.36
C GLU A 164 -16.12 -15.64 6.36
N CYS A 165 -15.61 -14.71 7.15
CA CYS A 165 -14.19 -14.33 7.19
C CYS A 165 -13.61 -14.32 8.62
N SER A 166 -14.34 -14.82 9.61
CA SER A 166 -13.89 -14.88 11.00
C SER A 166 -12.69 -15.81 11.21
N ASP A 167 -12.48 -16.75 10.28
CA ASP A 167 -11.33 -17.66 10.23
C ASP A 167 -10.04 -16.99 9.75
N LEU A 168 -10.13 -15.82 9.12
CA LEU A 168 -8.96 -15.08 8.67
C LEU A 168 -8.41 -14.17 9.77
N THR A 169 -7.11 -14.25 9.99
CA THR A 169 -6.35 -13.29 10.80
C THR A 169 -5.63 -12.30 9.91
N PHE A 170 -5.14 -11.20 10.47
CA PHE A 170 -4.41 -10.19 9.71
C PHE A 170 -3.21 -10.78 8.94
N TYR A 171 -3.10 -10.46 7.67
CA TYR A 171 -2.13 -11.04 6.72
C TYR A 171 -2.34 -12.55 6.48
N THR A 172 -3.61 -12.98 6.39
CA THR A 172 -3.97 -14.29 5.84
C THR A 172 -5.00 -14.16 4.72
N ALA A 173 -5.07 -15.16 3.88
CA ALA A 173 -5.98 -15.24 2.74
C ALA A 173 -6.55 -16.65 2.59
N LYS A 174 -7.67 -16.75 1.92
CA LYS A 174 -8.26 -18.01 1.46
C LYS A 174 -8.80 -17.87 0.05
N THR A 175 -8.85 -18.99 -0.64
CA THR A 175 -9.54 -19.11 -1.92
C THR A 175 -10.91 -19.74 -1.70
N VAL A 176 -11.94 -19.13 -2.26
CA VAL A 176 -13.32 -19.62 -2.23
C VAL A 176 -13.88 -19.68 -3.64
N MET A 177 -14.80 -20.60 -3.88
CA MET A 177 -15.55 -20.66 -5.14
C MET A 177 -16.87 -19.91 -4.97
N ILE A 178 -17.08 -18.86 -5.74
CA ILE A 178 -18.30 -18.06 -5.73
C ILE A 178 -18.88 -18.07 -7.14
N ASP A 179 -20.11 -18.58 -7.27
CA ASP A 179 -20.80 -18.73 -8.59
C ASP A 179 -19.91 -19.45 -9.64
N GLY A 180 -19.09 -20.41 -9.21
CA GLY A 180 -18.17 -21.15 -10.08
C GLY A 180 -16.88 -20.38 -10.42
N VAL A 181 -16.62 -19.21 -9.85
CA VAL A 181 -15.43 -18.40 -10.05
C VAL A 181 -14.52 -18.46 -8.82
N GLU A 182 -13.24 -18.77 -9.06
CA GLU A 182 -12.24 -18.71 -8.01
C GLU A 182 -12.04 -17.27 -7.56
N THR A 183 -12.18 -17.05 -6.26
CA THR A 183 -12.08 -15.73 -5.63
C THR A 183 -11.13 -15.82 -4.44
N ILE A 184 -10.16 -14.93 -4.39
CA ILE A 184 -9.23 -14.79 -3.27
C ILE A 184 -9.79 -13.73 -2.33
N ILE A 185 -9.89 -14.05 -1.04
CA ILE A 185 -10.27 -13.11 0.02
C ILE A 185 -9.13 -13.08 1.04
N SER A 186 -8.59 -11.89 1.31
CA SER A 186 -7.55 -11.70 2.32
C SER A 186 -7.99 -10.72 3.40
N ARG A 187 -7.51 -10.91 4.63
CA ARG A 187 -7.62 -9.91 5.70
C ARG A 187 -6.41 -9.00 5.65
N THR A 188 -6.45 -8.08 4.71
CA THR A 188 -5.42 -7.10 4.38
C THR A 188 -6.05 -5.74 4.11
N GLY A 189 -5.25 -4.70 4.02
CA GLY A 189 -5.72 -3.35 3.70
C GLY A 189 -4.64 -2.29 3.86
N TYR A 190 -4.99 -1.09 3.43
CA TYR A 190 -4.08 0.06 3.35
C TYR A 190 -4.64 1.28 4.10
N THR A 191 -5.42 1.05 5.16
CA THR A 191 -6.18 2.10 5.86
C THR A 191 -5.78 2.28 7.32
N GLY A 192 -5.18 1.26 7.92
CA GLY A 192 -4.96 1.20 9.37
C GLY A 192 -6.15 0.66 10.16
N GLU A 193 -7.30 0.44 9.50
CA GLU A 193 -8.45 -0.26 10.06
C GLU A 193 -8.43 -1.74 9.65
N ASP A 194 -9.26 -2.53 10.33
CA ASP A 194 -9.56 -3.90 9.91
C ASP A 194 -10.27 -3.90 8.57
N GLY A 195 -10.11 -4.96 7.79
CA GLY A 195 -10.75 -5.05 6.49
C GLY A 195 -10.25 -6.20 5.64
N PHE A 196 -10.87 -6.29 4.46
CA PHE A 196 -10.64 -7.39 3.52
C PHE A 196 -10.39 -6.86 2.12
N GLU A 197 -9.58 -7.61 1.37
CA GLU A 197 -9.41 -7.39 -0.05
C GLU A 197 -9.92 -8.62 -0.81
N ILE A 198 -10.65 -8.39 -1.89
CA ILE A 198 -11.32 -9.41 -2.71
C ILE A 198 -10.74 -9.32 -4.10
N TYR A 199 -10.17 -10.41 -4.60
CA TYR A 199 -9.63 -10.52 -5.96
C TYR A 199 -10.45 -11.57 -6.71
N SER A 200 -11.08 -11.18 -7.81
CA SER A 200 -11.94 -12.08 -8.59
C SER A 200 -12.09 -11.61 -10.03
N SER A 201 -12.87 -12.36 -10.83
CA SER A 201 -13.21 -11.93 -12.18
C SER A 201 -13.92 -10.57 -12.19
N HIS A 202 -13.75 -9.81 -13.25
CA HIS A 202 -14.44 -8.53 -13.45
C HIS A 202 -15.97 -8.64 -13.31
N GLU A 203 -16.56 -9.77 -13.68
CA GLU A 203 -18.00 -10.02 -13.56
C GLU A 203 -18.41 -10.06 -12.08
N TYR A 204 -17.71 -10.87 -11.26
CA TYR A 204 -18.01 -10.97 -9.85
C TYR A 204 -17.76 -9.64 -9.12
N ILE A 205 -16.68 -8.93 -9.44
CA ILE A 205 -16.36 -7.63 -8.84
C ILE A 205 -17.46 -6.61 -9.10
N ARG A 206 -18.02 -6.57 -10.32
CA ARG A 206 -19.18 -5.71 -10.62
C ARG A 206 -20.43 -6.10 -9.81
N LYS A 207 -20.70 -7.40 -9.67
CA LYS A 207 -21.80 -7.90 -8.85
C LYS A 207 -21.62 -7.55 -7.37
N ALA A 208 -20.45 -7.82 -6.81
CA ALA A 208 -20.12 -7.51 -5.41
C ALA A 208 -20.23 -6.01 -5.12
N TRP A 209 -19.75 -5.17 -6.02
CA TRP A 209 -19.92 -3.72 -5.92
C TRP A 209 -21.39 -3.31 -5.85
N ASP A 210 -22.23 -3.84 -6.73
CA ASP A 210 -23.67 -3.52 -6.76
C ASP A 210 -24.38 -3.96 -5.47
N GLU A 211 -24.05 -5.14 -4.95
CA GLU A 211 -24.60 -5.65 -3.68
C GLU A 211 -24.20 -4.75 -2.50
N LEU A 212 -22.91 -4.35 -2.43
CA LEU A 212 -22.41 -3.43 -1.41
C LEU A 212 -23.12 -2.08 -1.48
N MET A 213 -23.24 -1.49 -2.66
CA MET A 213 -23.91 -0.19 -2.83
C MET A 213 -25.40 -0.28 -2.49
N LYS A 214 -26.11 -1.31 -2.97
CA LYS A 214 -27.54 -1.54 -2.69
C LYS A 214 -27.80 -1.75 -1.20
N SER A 215 -26.89 -2.33 -0.47
CA SER A 215 -27.04 -2.61 0.96
C SER A 215 -27.11 -1.36 1.83
N GLY A 216 -26.51 -0.26 1.37
CA GLY A 216 -26.34 0.98 2.15
C GLY A 216 -25.42 0.84 3.38
N ARG A 217 -24.81 -0.34 3.59
CA ARG A 217 -23.93 -0.61 4.74
C ARG A 217 -22.47 -0.25 4.50
N CYS A 218 -22.10 0.06 3.26
CA CYS A 218 -20.75 0.38 2.87
C CYS A 218 -20.74 1.63 2.00
N LYS A 219 -19.85 2.58 2.31
CA LYS A 219 -19.74 3.83 1.56
C LYS A 219 -18.72 3.66 0.42
N PRO A 220 -19.02 4.07 -0.82
CA PRO A 220 -18.00 4.13 -1.87
C PRO A 220 -16.96 5.17 -1.50
N CYS A 221 -15.69 4.82 -1.62
CA CYS A 221 -14.56 5.63 -1.21
C CYS A 221 -13.55 5.75 -2.35
N GLY A 222 -13.09 6.98 -2.61
CA GLY A 222 -12.13 7.27 -3.66
C GLY A 222 -10.67 7.27 -3.17
N LEU A 223 -9.75 7.43 -4.13
CA LEU A 223 -8.31 7.43 -3.85
C LEU A 223 -7.87 8.61 -2.97
N GLY A 224 -8.64 9.70 -2.93
CA GLY A 224 -8.35 10.84 -2.07
C GLY A 224 -8.38 10.47 -0.58
N CYS A 225 -9.43 9.77 -0.12
CA CYS A 225 -9.47 9.33 1.26
C CYS A 225 -8.56 8.11 1.50
N ARG A 226 -8.32 7.23 0.51
CA ARG A 226 -7.31 6.17 0.60
C ARG A 226 -5.93 6.74 0.94
N ASP A 227 -5.53 7.85 0.32
CA ASP A 227 -4.25 8.50 0.60
C ASP A 227 -4.20 9.14 2.00
N THR A 228 -5.27 9.78 2.46
CA THR A 228 -5.31 10.33 3.83
C THR A 228 -5.28 9.23 4.90
N LEU A 229 -5.99 8.10 4.67
CA LEU A 229 -6.04 6.96 5.58
C LEU A 229 -4.68 6.27 5.72
N ARG A 230 -4.05 5.91 4.59
CA ARG A 230 -2.73 5.24 4.58
C ARG A 230 -1.66 6.12 5.24
N PHE A 231 -1.69 7.41 4.90
CA PHE A 231 -0.74 8.39 5.43
C PHE A 231 -0.83 8.49 6.96
N GLU A 232 -2.03 8.64 7.52
CA GLU A 232 -2.24 8.68 8.97
C GLU A 232 -1.75 7.40 9.67
N ALA A 233 -1.93 6.25 9.03
CA ALA A 233 -1.43 4.98 9.52
C ALA A 233 0.10 4.81 9.34
N GLY A 234 0.78 5.78 8.70
CA GLY A 234 2.23 5.73 8.45
C GLY A 234 2.63 4.66 7.44
N LEU A 235 1.74 4.31 6.52
CA LEU A 235 2.01 3.39 5.41
C LEU A 235 2.65 4.14 4.24
N PRO A 236 3.72 3.62 3.63
CA PRO A 236 4.42 4.29 2.54
C PRO A 236 3.60 4.26 1.24
N LEU A 237 3.88 5.19 0.35
CA LEU A 237 3.45 5.15 -1.05
C LEU A 237 4.70 5.14 -1.93
N TYR A 238 4.77 4.17 -2.88
CA TYR A 238 5.84 4.18 -3.88
C TYR A 238 5.81 5.46 -4.71
N GLY A 239 6.98 6.05 -4.93
CA GLY A 239 7.14 7.37 -5.52
C GLY A 239 7.21 8.51 -4.51
N ASN A 240 6.75 8.29 -3.26
CA ASN A 240 6.81 9.28 -2.19
C ASN A 240 7.81 8.88 -1.09
N GLU A 241 7.52 7.82 -0.33
CA GLU A 241 8.33 7.32 0.79
C GLU A 241 9.26 6.17 0.38
N LEU A 242 9.02 5.55 -0.76
CA LEU A 242 9.84 4.51 -1.39
C LEU A 242 10.05 4.84 -2.87
N SER A 243 11.23 4.55 -3.40
CA SER A 243 11.55 4.68 -4.83
C SER A 243 12.87 3.97 -5.16
N ASP A 244 13.30 4.04 -6.41
CA ASP A 244 14.64 3.63 -6.83
C ASP A 244 15.79 4.36 -6.09
N LYS A 245 15.49 5.49 -5.42
CA LYS A 245 16.45 6.31 -4.66
C LYS A 245 16.19 6.32 -3.16
N ILE A 246 15.03 5.88 -2.71
CA ILE A 246 14.66 5.81 -1.30
C ILE A 246 14.57 4.34 -0.90
N THR A 247 15.61 3.87 -0.19
CA THR A 247 15.75 2.47 0.21
C THR A 247 14.84 2.12 1.39
N PRO A 248 14.59 0.83 1.66
CA PRO A 248 13.86 0.39 2.85
C PRO A 248 14.47 0.88 4.17
N VAL A 249 15.79 1.02 4.24
CA VAL A 249 16.49 1.55 5.44
C VAL A 249 16.16 3.02 5.64
N MET A 250 16.25 3.82 4.57
CA MET A 250 15.87 5.24 4.59
C MET A 250 14.39 5.44 4.94
N ALA A 251 13.52 4.59 4.41
CA ALA A 251 12.08 4.61 4.69
C ALA A 251 11.72 4.12 6.10
N GLY A 252 12.68 3.53 6.84
CA GLY A 252 12.43 2.90 8.15
C GLY A 252 11.58 1.63 8.06
N LEU A 253 11.74 0.88 6.98
CA LEU A 253 11.04 -0.38 6.66
C LEU A 253 11.99 -1.59 6.63
N SER A 254 13.23 -1.42 7.12
CA SER A 254 14.25 -2.48 7.11
C SER A 254 13.85 -3.74 7.88
N MET A 255 12.80 -3.68 8.70
CA MET A 255 12.22 -4.85 9.39
C MET A 255 11.63 -5.88 8.40
N PHE A 256 11.25 -5.43 7.20
CA PHE A 256 10.77 -6.30 6.12
C PHE A 256 11.90 -6.81 5.21
N CYS A 257 13.16 -6.42 5.47
CA CYS A 257 14.34 -6.95 4.79
C CYS A 257 15.03 -7.94 5.71
N LYS A 258 14.78 -9.24 5.50
CA LYS A 258 15.27 -10.32 6.36
C LYS A 258 16.70 -10.72 5.98
N LEU A 259 17.67 -10.06 6.61
CA LEU A 259 19.10 -10.29 6.32
C LEU A 259 19.60 -11.69 6.74
N ASP A 260 18.84 -12.41 7.56
CA ASP A 260 19.12 -13.80 7.93
C ASP A 260 18.82 -14.81 6.79
N LYS A 261 18.07 -14.40 5.77
CA LYS A 261 17.87 -15.21 4.56
C LYS A 261 19.22 -15.45 3.87
N PRO A 262 19.39 -16.58 3.17
CA PRO A 262 20.62 -16.84 2.42
C PRO A 262 20.93 -15.72 1.42
N GLU A 263 19.95 -15.36 0.58
CA GLU A 263 20.11 -14.31 -0.43
C GLU A 263 18.75 -13.67 -0.79
N PHE A 264 18.82 -12.45 -1.30
CA PHE A 264 17.82 -11.76 -2.11
C PHE A 264 18.48 -10.58 -2.82
N ILE A 265 17.94 -10.15 -3.94
CA ILE A 265 18.50 -9.04 -4.72
C ILE A 265 18.56 -7.78 -3.87
N GLY A 266 19.71 -7.11 -3.79
CA GLY A 266 19.94 -5.91 -2.98
C GLY A 266 20.28 -6.17 -1.50
N LYS A 267 20.41 -7.44 -1.06
CA LYS A 267 20.72 -7.79 0.34
C LYS A 267 21.99 -7.12 0.85
N GLU A 268 23.08 -7.17 0.08
CA GLU A 268 24.35 -6.60 0.48
C GLU A 268 24.29 -5.09 0.69
N ALA A 269 23.57 -4.38 -0.20
CA ALA A 269 23.38 -2.95 -0.08
C ALA A 269 22.59 -2.57 1.18
N ILE A 270 21.55 -3.33 1.51
CA ILE A 270 20.75 -3.13 2.74
C ILE A 270 21.58 -3.45 3.98
N ALA A 271 22.36 -4.53 3.96
CA ALA A 271 23.24 -4.90 5.07
C ALA A 271 24.31 -3.81 5.33
N LYS A 272 24.91 -3.28 4.26
CA LYS A 272 25.88 -2.18 4.32
C LYS A 272 25.24 -0.91 4.91
N GLN A 273 24.07 -0.51 4.42
CA GLN A 273 23.37 0.68 4.94
C GLN A 273 23.00 0.54 6.43
N LYS A 274 22.64 -0.66 6.88
CA LYS A 274 22.37 -0.91 8.31
C LYS A 274 23.64 -0.85 9.17
N ALA A 275 24.78 -1.28 8.65
CA ALA A 275 26.05 -1.27 9.36
C ALA A 275 26.72 0.11 9.40
N GLU A 276 26.74 0.82 8.27
CA GLU A 276 27.43 2.11 8.11
C GLU A 276 26.52 3.32 8.45
N GLY A 277 25.21 3.12 8.51
CA GLY A 277 24.22 4.18 8.64
C GLY A 277 23.79 4.77 7.29
N ILE A 278 22.82 5.66 7.34
CA ILE A 278 22.22 6.34 6.19
C ILE A 278 22.33 7.86 6.34
N LYS A 279 22.44 8.57 5.22
CA LYS A 279 22.50 10.05 5.20
C LYS A 279 21.11 10.68 5.31
N LEU A 280 20.10 10.07 4.66
CA LEU A 280 18.74 10.56 4.61
C LEU A 280 17.79 9.54 5.26
N LYS A 281 16.73 10.03 5.90
CA LYS A 281 15.71 9.20 6.55
C LYS A 281 14.33 9.82 6.39
N VAL A 282 13.32 8.98 6.13
CA VAL A 282 11.91 9.41 6.19
C VAL A 282 11.47 9.50 7.64
N ALA A 283 11.12 10.71 8.07
CA ALA A 283 10.65 11.02 9.41
C ALA A 283 9.24 11.60 9.41
N GLY A 284 8.50 11.42 10.49
CA GLY A 284 7.24 12.12 10.74
C GLY A 284 7.52 13.49 11.37
N ILE A 285 6.74 14.49 10.97
CA ILE A 285 6.79 15.86 11.54
C ILE A 285 5.37 16.28 11.91
N GLU A 286 5.19 16.79 13.12
CA GLU A 286 3.97 17.47 13.57
C GLU A 286 4.25 18.96 13.68
N LEU A 287 3.52 19.78 12.92
CA LEU A 287 3.62 21.23 12.99
C LEU A 287 2.91 21.76 14.24
N HIS A 288 3.43 22.83 14.82
CA HIS A 288 2.83 23.47 16.00
C HIS A 288 1.61 24.33 15.64
N ASP A 289 1.57 24.82 14.41
CA ASP A 289 0.48 25.67 13.90
C ASP A 289 -0.32 24.97 12.81
N LYS A 290 -1.56 25.43 12.60
CA LYS A 290 -2.41 24.95 11.51
C LYS A 290 -1.86 25.41 10.16
N ALA A 291 -1.30 24.48 9.42
CA ALA A 291 -0.86 24.65 8.04
C ALA A 291 -0.93 23.30 7.30
N VAL A 292 -0.92 23.31 5.97
CA VAL A 292 -0.96 22.06 5.20
C VAL A 292 0.40 21.87 4.52
N PRO A 293 1.27 21.01 5.08
CA PRO A 293 2.59 20.73 4.51
C PRO A 293 2.42 19.79 3.30
N ARG A 294 2.59 20.32 2.09
CA ARG A 294 2.44 19.55 0.85
C ARG A 294 3.75 18.94 0.39
N HIS A 295 3.66 17.93 -0.45
CA HIS A 295 4.80 17.32 -1.14
C HIS A 295 5.74 18.39 -1.73
N GLY A 296 7.05 18.18 -1.59
CA GLY A 296 8.10 19.05 -2.13
C GLY A 296 8.43 20.29 -1.29
N TYR A 297 7.66 20.60 -0.23
CA TYR A 297 8.01 21.72 0.65
C TYR A 297 9.32 21.44 1.41
N THR A 298 10.16 22.46 1.51
CA THR A 298 11.46 22.37 2.15
C THR A 298 11.34 22.25 3.66
N VAL A 299 12.15 21.36 4.22
CA VAL A 299 12.33 21.21 5.67
C VAL A 299 13.69 21.80 6.05
N THR A 300 13.72 22.62 7.10
CA THR A 300 14.95 23.25 7.62
C THR A 300 15.17 22.90 9.08
N CYS A 301 16.44 22.91 9.49
CA CYS A 301 16.85 22.80 10.88
C CYS A 301 17.98 23.83 11.13
N ASN A 302 17.80 24.68 12.14
CA ASN A 302 18.74 25.77 12.44
C ASN A 302 19.06 26.66 11.21
N GLY A 303 18.03 26.95 10.38
CA GLY A 303 18.15 27.78 9.19
C GLY A 303 18.79 27.09 7.96
N LYS A 304 19.23 25.82 8.08
CA LYS A 304 19.78 25.02 6.97
C LYS A 304 18.71 24.10 6.39
N GLU A 305 18.61 24.02 5.06
CA GLU A 305 17.80 23.01 4.39
C GLU A 305 18.35 21.61 4.69
N ILE A 306 17.47 20.70 5.15
CA ILE A 306 17.80 19.31 5.51
C ILE A 306 17.01 18.29 4.68
N GLY A 307 16.07 18.70 3.86
CA GLY A 307 15.30 17.81 3.01
C GLY A 307 13.93 18.36 2.64
N LYS A 308 13.04 17.45 2.22
CA LYS A 308 11.73 17.82 1.68
C LYS A 308 10.60 16.92 2.18
N VAL A 309 9.40 17.49 2.27
CA VAL A 309 8.16 16.77 2.55
C VAL A 309 7.88 15.79 1.42
N THR A 310 7.58 14.53 1.77
CA THR A 310 7.14 13.49 0.84
C THR A 310 5.62 13.42 0.74
N THR A 311 4.93 13.42 1.88
CA THR A 311 3.45 13.46 1.97
C THR A 311 3.04 14.27 3.19
N GLY A 312 1.99 15.09 3.09
CA GLY A 312 1.52 15.82 4.25
C GLY A 312 0.12 16.40 4.11
N TYR A 313 -0.58 16.43 5.24
CA TYR A 313 -1.97 16.83 5.37
C TYR A 313 -2.24 17.52 6.71
N GLN A 314 -3.39 18.19 6.78
CA GLN A 314 -4.09 18.30 8.05
C GLN A 314 -4.82 16.96 8.25
N SER A 315 -4.37 16.18 9.23
CA SER A 315 -4.95 14.87 9.54
C SER A 315 -6.44 15.02 9.87
N ILE A 316 -7.27 14.20 9.22
CA ILE A 316 -8.73 14.21 9.44
C ILE A 316 -9.04 13.59 10.80
N SER A 317 -8.37 12.48 11.16
CA SER A 317 -8.62 11.78 12.43
C SER A 317 -8.12 12.57 13.66
N THR A 318 -6.96 13.21 13.56
CA THR A 318 -6.31 13.86 14.73
C THR A 318 -6.41 15.38 14.73
N GLN A 319 -6.85 16.00 13.63
CA GLN A 319 -6.92 17.45 13.40
C GLN A 319 -5.57 18.17 13.51
N LYS A 320 -4.47 17.42 13.46
CA LYS A 320 -3.10 17.95 13.51
C LYS A 320 -2.53 18.16 12.11
N SER A 321 -1.67 19.15 11.97
CA SER A 321 -0.90 19.37 10.74
C SER A 321 0.34 18.50 10.78
N VAL A 322 0.39 17.47 9.92
CA VAL A 322 1.45 16.45 9.96
C VAL A 322 1.99 16.15 8.59
N CYS A 323 3.24 15.74 8.50
CA CYS A 323 3.84 15.24 7.25
C CYS A 323 4.89 14.16 7.51
N MET A 324 5.14 13.37 6.47
CA MET A 324 6.37 12.60 6.31
C MET A 324 7.33 13.40 5.44
N ALA A 325 8.62 13.35 5.75
CA ALA A 325 9.65 14.06 5.01
C ALA A 325 10.92 13.22 4.93
N LEU A 326 11.58 13.25 3.79
CA LEU A 326 12.93 12.69 3.60
C LEU A 326 13.93 13.78 3.97
N ILE A 327 14.62 13.61 5.10
CA ILE A 327 15.50 14.61 5.70
C ILE A 327 16.84 14.01 6.13
N ASP A 328 17.82 14.86 6.42
CA ASP A 328 19.11 14.46 7.00
C ASP A 328 18.88 13.57 8.23
N ALA A 329 19.48 12.38 8.25
CA ALA A 329 19.24 11.36 9.29
C ALA A 329 19.62 11.84 10.70
N GLU A 330 20.61 12.73 10.80
CA GLU A 330 21.03 13.33 12.08
C GLU A 330 19.94 14.19 12.71
N CYS A 331 19.11 14.85 11.87
CA CYS A 331 18.00 15.67 12.29
C CYS A 331 16.71 14.87 12.57
N ALA A 332 16.64 13.62 12.12
CA ALA A 332 15.43 12.77 12.18
C ALA A 332 15.19 12.09 13.55
N LYS A 333 15.81 12.56 14.62
CA LYS A 333 15.63 12.04 15.99
C LYS A 333 14.31 12.53 16.57
N LEU A 334 13.55 11.64 17.21
CA LEU A 334 12.29 11.99 17.87
C LEU A 334 12.51 13.14 18.87
N GLY A 335 11.61 14.15 18.83
CA GLY A 335 11.66 15.33 19.66
C GLY A 335 12.49 16.49 19.11
N ASN A 336 13.31 16.27 18.06
CA ASN A 336 14.06 17.36 17.42
C ASN A 336 13.09 18.39 16.83
N GLN A 337 13.51 19.67 16.90
CA GLN A 337 12.77 20.80 16.35
C GLN A 337 13.24 21.06 14.92
N VAL A 338 12.29 21.22 14.02
CA VAL A 338 12.50 21.54 12.60
C VAL A 338 11.48 22.57 12.16
N GLU A 339 11.65 23.11 10.96
CA GLU A 339 10.67 24.01 10.36
C GLU A 339 10.32 23.53 8.96
N VAL A 340 9.05 23.68 8.58
CA VAL A 340 8.58 23.42 7.21
C VAL A 340 8.24 24.73 6.53
N GLN A 341 8.87 24.97 5.39
CA GLN A 341 8.64 26.16 4.60
C GLN A 341 7.41 26.00 3.71
N ILE A 342 6.33 26.71 4.08
CA ILE A 342 5.07 26.68 3.37
C ILE A 342 4.85 28.03 2.70
N ARG A 343 4.99 28.05 1.37
CA ARG A 343 4.98 29.32 0.59
C ARG A 343 6.09 30.27 1.08
N LYS A 344 5.73 31.41 1.70
CA LYS A 344 6.67 32.43 2.18
C LYS A 344 6.86 32.43 3.70
N LYS A 345 6.31 31.44 4.40
CA LYS A 345 6.38 31.33 5.87
C LYS A 345 7.05 30.05 6.30
N SER A 346 7.79 30.11 7.39
CA SER A 346 8.37 28.97 8.09
C SER A 346 7.45 28.59 9.25
N TYR A 347 7.14 27.31 9.37
CA TYR A 347 6.25 26.75 10.40
C TYR A 347 7.05 25.80 11.27
N PRO A 348 7.19 26.07 12.56
CA PRO A 348 7.88 25.19 13.48
C PRO A 348 7.14 23.87 13.65
N GLY A 349 7.89 22.81 13.85
CA GLY A 349 7.38 21.47 14.07
C GLY A 349 8.36 20.59 14.82
N THR A 350 7.86 19.47 15.28
CA THR A 350 8.64 18.48 16.03
C THR A 350 8.69 17.15 15.26
N ILE A 351 9.85 16.51 15.28
CA ILE A 351 10.00 15.15 14.74
C ILE A 351 9.23 14.16 15.62
N VAL A 352 8.28 13.44 15.01
CA VAL A 352 7.41 12.45 15.67
C VAL A 352 7.47 11.10 14.96
N LYS A 353 6.78 10.09 15.47
CA LYS A 353 6.59 8.82 14.77
C LYS A 353 5.77 9.03 13.50
N LYS A 354 6.09 8.29 12.44
CA LYS A 354 5.36 8.36 11.15
C LYS A 354 3.91 7.89 11.23
N ALA A 355 3.57 6.98 12.15
CA ALA A 355 2.20 6.59 12.42
C ALA A 355 1.54 7.67 13.28
N PHE A 356 0.73 8.52 12.65
CA PHE A 356 0.00 9.61 13.31
C PHE A 356 -1.33 9.14 13.91
N TYR A 357 -1.79 7.97 13.49
CA TYR A 357 -3.02 7.31 13.92
C TYR A 357 -2.74 5.90 14.42
N GLN A 358 -3.46 5.47 15.47
CA GLN A 358 -3.34 4.13 16.01
C GLN A 358 -4.06 3.13 15.09
N LYS A 359 -3.37 2.08 14.65
CA LYS A 359 -3.94 1.03 13.80
C LYS A 359 -4.84 0.09 14.60
N HIS A 360 -5.96 -0.35 13.98
CA HIS A 360 -6.96 -1.21 14.60
C HIS A 360 -7.14 -2.54 13.86
N TYR A 361 -6.05 -3.15 13.44
CA TYR A 361 -6.10 -4.49 12.82
C TYR A 361 -6.53 -5.55 13.83
N LYS A 362 -7.45 -6.42 13.45
CA LYS A 362 -7.72 -7.67 14.20
C LYS A 362 -6.56 -8.65 13.96
N LYS A 363 -5.92 -9.08 15.03
CA LYS A 363 -4.80 -10.02 15.02
C LYS A 363 -5.30 -11.45 15.19
#